data_2e2f125fbee7f35043571eb8922b559a
#
_entry.id   2e2f125fbee7f35043571eb8922b559a
#
_cell.length_a   1.000
_cell.length_b   1.000
_cell.length_c   1.000
_cell.angle_alpha   90.00
_cell.angle_beta   90.00
_cell.angle_gamma   90.00
#
_symmetry.space_group_name_H-M   'P 1'
#
loop_
_entity.id
_entity.type
_entity.pdbx_description
1 polymer ?
#
loop_
_entity_poly.entity_id
_entity_poly.type
_entity_poly.pdbx_seq_one_letter_code
_entity_poly.pdbx_strand_id
1 'polypeptide(L)'
;MKNVMDLQKMLKSAKEMQDRLQKELAVLRIEGSSGGGMVTVVLDGHKALQSIRIEPEVVNKDEVEMLQDLIVAAFNDAAAKVEEALAEKLGGLGAGLKIPGLT
;
A
#
# COMPACT_ATOMS: atom_id res chain seq x y z
N MET A 1 -1.70 -28.95 31.81
CA MET A 1 -1.45 -29.05 30.37
C MET A 1 -2.38 -28.14 29.62
N LYS A 2 -1.80 -27.31 28.78
CA LYS A 2 -2.62 -26.48 27.90
C LYS A 2 -3.37 -27.37 26.94
N ASN A 3 -4.63 -27.16 26.82
CA ASN A 3 -5.46 -28.02 25.99
C ASN A 3 -5.71 -27.38 24.62
N VAL A 4 -6.38 -28.13 23.78
CA VAL A 4 -6.70 -27.73 22.41
C VAL A 4 -7.52 -26.45 22.38
N MET A 5 -8.31 -26.20 23.42
CA MET A 5 -9.17 -25.01 23.48
C MET A 5 -8.36 -23.70 23.54
N ASP A 6 -7.24 -23.69 24.26
CA ASP A 6 -6.38 -22.50 24.31
C ASP A 6 -5.76 -22.24 22.95
N LEU A 7 -5.31 -23.27 22.27
CA LEU A 7 -4.74 -23.16 20.94
C LEU A 7 -5.79 -22.67 19.94
N GLN A 8 -7.00 -23.18 20.03
CA GLN A 8 -8.09 -22.75 19.16
C GLN A 8 -8.43 -21.27 19.36
N LYS A 9 -8.41 -20.79 20.61
CA LYS A 9 -8.62 -19.39 20.89
C LYS A 9 -7.52 -18.51 20.30
N MET A 10 -6.29 -18.97 20.38
CA MET A 10 -5.15 -18.26 19.81
C MET A 10 -5.25 -18.16 18.30
N LEU A 11 -5.62 -19.26 17.65
CA LEU A 11 -5.79 -19.30 16.20
C LEU A 11 -6.93 -18.38 15.75
N LYS A 12 -8.03 -18.40 16.50
CA LYS A 12 -9.16 -17.52 16.20
C LYS A 12 -8.78 -16.05 16.31
N SER A 13 -8.06 -15.71 17.38
CA SER A 13 -7.60 -14.33 17.57
C SER A 13 -6.67 -13.89 16.47
N ALA A 14 -5.75 -14.77 16.05
CA ALA A 14 -4.82 -14.46 14.97
C ALA A 14 -5.57 -14.21 13.66
N LYS A 15 -6.59 -15.05 13.39
CA LYS A 15 -7.39 -14.89 12.18
C LYS A 15 -8.18 -13.58 12.20
N GLU A 16 -8.75 -13.24 13.35
CA GLU A 16 -9.49 -11.99 13.49
C GLU A 16 -8.59 -10.77 13.28
N MET A 17 -7.36 -10.82 13.79
CA MET A 17 -6.39 -9.76 13.57
C MET A 17 -6.02 -9.65 12.09
N GLN A 18 -5.82 -10.79 11.44
CA GLN A 18 -5.50 -10.82 10.02
C GLN A 18 -6.64 -10.22 9.19
N ASP A 19 -7.88 -10.61 9.50
CA ASP A 19 -9.04 -10.09 8.79
C ASP A 19 -9.20 -8.58 8.99
N ARG A 20 -8.94 -8.12 10.20
CA ARG A 20 -9.00 -6.68 10.51
C ARG A 20 -7.93 -5.92 9.72
N LEU A 21 -6.72 -6.46 9.68
CA LEU A 21 -5.64 -5.83 8.92
C LEU A 21 -5.98 -5.75 7.44
N GLN A 22 -6.52 -6.83 6.87
CA GLN A 22 -6.93 -6.85 5.47
C GLN A 22 -7.95 -5.74 5.18
N LYS A 23 -8.92 -5.57 6.07
CA LYS A 23 -9.94 -4.53 5.91
C LYS A 23 -9.35 -3.13 6.03
N GLU A 24 -8.44 -2.94 6.98
CA GLU A 24 -7.78 -1.65 7.14
C GLU A 24 -6.96 -1.28 5.91
N LEU A 25 -6.25 -2.25 5.35
CA LEU A 25 -5.47 -2.03 4.13
C LEU A 25 -6.37 -1.70 2.94
N ALA A 26 -7.51 -2.38 2.84
CA ALA A 26 -8.43 -2.16 1.72
C ALA A 26 -9.01 -0.74 1.69
N VAL A 27 -9.13 -0.08 2.84
CA VAL A 27 -9.68 1.27 2.90
C VAL A 27 -8.64 2.38 2.90
N LEU A 28 -7.35 2.03 2.95
CA LEU A 28 -6.30 3.04 2.82
C LEU A 28 -6.33 3.67 1.43
N ARG A 29 -6.00 4.95 1.38
CA ARG A 29 -5.90 5.68 0.12
C ARG A 29 -4.59 6.43 0.11
N ILE A 30 -3.67 5.96 -0.70
CA ILE A 30 -2.31 6.48 -0.77
C ILE A 30 -2.11 7.09 -2.15
N GLU A 31 -1.74 8.34 -2.18
CA GLU A 31 -1.61 9.11 -3.40
C GLU A 31 -0.15 9.17 -3.86
N GLY A 32 0.07 9.01 -5.15
CA GLY A 32 1.36 9.23 -5.77
C GLY A 32 1.21 10.08 -7.00
N SER A 33 2.25 10.77 -7.40
CA SER A 33 2.17 11.68 -8.54
C SER A 33 3.48 11.75 -9.30
N SER A 34 3.40 12.31 -10.49
CA SER A 34 4.55 12.55 -11.35
C SER A 34 4.34 13.82 -12.17
N GLY A 35 5.43 14.33 -12.75
CA GLY A 35 5.36 15.51 -13.61
C GLY A 35 4.83 16.74 -12.88
N GLY A 36 5.15 16.92 -11.61
CA GLY A 36 4.67 18.05 -10.86
C GLY A 36 3.16 18.02 -10.60
N GLY A 37 2.60 16.83 -10.53
CA GLY A 37 1.16 16.66 -10.28
C GLY A 37 0.34 16.49 -11.54
N MET A 38 0.99 16.37 -12.70
CA MET A 38 0.25 16.17 -13.96
C MET A 38 -0.44 14.84 -14.05
N VAL A 39 0.13 13.81 -13.39
CA VAL A 39 -0.53 12.52 -13.24
C VAL A 39 -0.53 12.16 -11.77
N THR A 40 -1.69 11.80 -11.25
CA THR A 40 -1.86 11.41 -9.86
C THR A 40 -2.60 10.08 -9.83
N VAL A 41 -2.07 9.13 -9.05
CA VAL A 41 -2.76 7.85 -8.85
C VAL A 41 -3.05 7.66 -7.37
N VAL A 42 -4.07 6.89 -7.06
CA VAL A 42 -4.41 6.51 -5.70
C VAL A 42 -4.44 5.00 -5.63
N LEU A 43 -3.69 4.45 -4.69
CA LEU A 43 -3.66 3.02 -4.41
C LEU A 43 -4.26 2.75 -3.03
N ASP A 44 -4.72 1.52 -2.82
CA ASP A 44 -5.05 1.09 -1.46
C ASP A 44 -3.81 0.46 -0.81
N GLY A 45 -3.98 -0.11 0.38
CA GLY A 45 -2.87 -0.74 1.10
C GLY A 45 -2.38 -2.03 0.47
N HIS A 46 -3.11 -2.59 -0.47
CA HIS A 46 -2.70 -3.77 -1.24
C HIS A 46 -2.07 -3.37 -2.57
N LYS A 47 -1.84 -2.07 -2.79
CA LYS A 47 -1.33 -1.52 -4.05
C LYS A 47 -2.31 -1.69 -5.21
N ALA A 48 -3.59 -1.87 -4.92
CA ALA A 48 -4.60 -1.91 -5.96
C ALA A 48 -4.93 -0.48 -6.40
N LEU A 49 -4.96 -0.27 -7.70
CA LEU A 49 -5.23 1.05 -8.26
C LEU A 49 -6.71 1.42 -8.07
N GLN A 50 -6.94 2.51 -7.36
CA GLN A 50 -8.30 2.99 -7.07
C GLN A 50 -8.74 4.08 -8.03
N SER A 51 -7.82 4.97 -8.38
CA SER A 51 -8.13 6.05 -9.31
C SER A 51 -6.85 6.57 -9.95
N ILE A 52 -7.06 7.22 -11.08
CA ILE A 52 -6.00 7.91 -11.79
C ILE A 52 -6.57 9.23 -12.29
N ARG A 53 -5.80 10.30 -12.11
CA ARG A 53 -6.16 11.61 -12.61
C ARG A 53 -5.03 12.10 -13.51
N ILE A 54 -5.41 12.52 -14.70
CA ILE A 54 -4.47 12.99 -15.71
C ILE A 54 -4.89 14.41 -16.10
N GLU A 55 -3.97 15.37 -15.99
CA GLU A 55 -4.25 16.72 -16.45
C GLU A 55 -4.38 16.71 -17.97
N PRO A 56 -5.42 17.35 -18.54
CA PRO A 56 -5.62 17.34 -19.98
C PRO A 56 -4.43 17.82 -20.78
N GLU A 57 -3.64 18.71 -20.22
CA GLU A 57 -2.45 19.28 -20.86
C GLU A 57 -1.46 18.25 -21.34
N VAL A 58 -1.36 17.09 -20.66
CA VAL A 58 -0.40 16.06 -21.03
C VAL A 58 -1.01 14.98 -21.92
N VAL A 59 -2.27 15.14 -22.30
CA VAL A 59 -2.93 14.21 -23.20
C VAL A 59 -2.76 14.73 -24.63
N ASN A 60 -1.71 14.24 -25.28
CA ASN A 60 -1.35 14.65 -26.62
C ASN A 60 -1.05 13.41 -27.44
N LYS A 61 -1.75 13.26 -28.55
CA LYS A 61 -1.58 12.07 -29.39
C LYS A 61 -0.17 11.90 -29.94
N ASP A 62 0.59 12.98 -30.00
CA ASP A 62 1.98 12.94 -30.51
C ASP A 62 2.99 12.66 -29.39
N GLU A 63 2.54 12.60 -28.15
CA GLU A 63 3.40 12.39 -26.99
C GLU A 63 2.86 11.29 -26.06
N VAL A 64 2.33 10.24 -26.66
CA VAL A 64 1.73 9.14 -25.91
C VAL A 64 2.77 8.46 -25.02
N GLU A 65 4.01 8.30 -25.51
CA GLU A 65 5.06 7.66 -24.74
C GLU A 65 5.38 8.44 -23.47
N MET A 66 5.41 9.77 -23.54
CA MET A 66 5.62 10.60 -22.37
C MET A 66 4.51 10.38 -21.34
N LEU A 67 3.27 10.31 -21.79
CA LEU A 67 2.14 10.04 -20.89
C LEU A 67 2.27 8.69 -20.22
N GLN A 68 2.66 7.66 -20.97
CA GLN A 68 2.89 6.34 -20.41
C GLN A 68 3.93 6.37 -19.31
N ASP A 69 5.03 7.07 -19.55
CA ASP A 69 6.10 7.19 -18.56
C ASP A 69 5.64 7.93 -17.30
N LEU A 70 4.83 8.96 -17.47
CA LEU A 70 4.27 9.70 -16.34
C LEU A 70 3.35 8.83 -15.50
N ILE A 71 2.55 7.98 -16.14
CA ILE A 71 1.66 7.06 -15.43
C ILE A 71 2.47 6.04 -14.63
N VAL A 72 3.49 5.46 -15.25
CA VAL A 72 4.36 4.50 -14.56
C VAL A 72 5.03 5.16 -13.37
N ALA A 73 5.56 6.36 -13.55
CA ALA A 73 6.24 7.07 -12.47
C ALA A 73 5.30 7.40 -11.32
N ALA A 74 4.07 7.83 -11.62
CA ALA A 74 3.08 8.14 -10.60
C ALA A 74 2.69 6.89 -9.80
N PHE A 75 2.51 5.76 -10.49
CA PHE A 75 2.21 4.51 -9.83
C PHE A 75 3.36 4.07 -8.92
N ASN A 76 4.57 4.13 -9.41
CA ASN A 76 5.74 3.74 -8.61
C ASN A 76 5.91 4.65 -7.39
N ASP A 77 5.63 5.94 -7.52
CA ASP A 77 5.66 6.85 -6.38
C ASP A 77 4.63 6.45 -5.33
N ALA A 78 3.40 6.15 -5.76
CA ALA A 78 2.35 5.70 -4.85
C ALA A 78 2.71 4.36 -4.20
N ALA A 79 3.24 3.42 -4.97
CA ALA A 79 3.61 2.09 -4.46
C ALA A 79 4.68 2.20 -3.37
N ALA A 80 5.67 3.06 -3.56
CA ALA A 80 6.70 3.30 -2.55
C ALA A 80 6.09 3.88 -1.27
N LYS A 81 5.14 4.78 -1.41
CA LYS A 81 4.47 5.38 -0.26
C LYS A 81 3.59 4.37 0.47
N VAL A 82 2.98 3.43 -0.25
CA VAL A 82 2.25 2.33 0.39
C VAL A 82 3.20 1.51 1.25
N GLU A 83 4.37 1.18 0.74
CA GLU A 83 5.36 0.42 1.51
C GLU A 83 5.80 1.17 2.76
N GLU A 84 6.02 2.48 2.66
CA GLU A 84 6.35 3.30 3.81
C GLU A 84 5.24 3.29 4.85
N ALA A 85 3.99 3.43 4.41
CA ALA A 85 2.84 3.43 5.30
C ALA A 85 2.68 2.08 6.01
N LEU A 86 2.91 0.99 5.28
CA LEU A 86 2.86 -0.35 5.87
C LEU A 86 3.97 -0.56 6.87
N ALA A 87 5.17 -0.10 6.55
CA ALA A 87 6.31 -0.21 7.46
C ALA A 87 6.05 0.53 8.77
N GLU A 88 5.47 1.72 8.71
CA GLU A 88 5.11 2.47 9.90
C GLU A 88 4.05 1.75 10.73
N LYS A 89 3.04 1.22 10.06
CA LYS A 89 1.95 0.51 10.71
C LYS A 89 2.45 -0.74 11.42
N LEU A 90 3.28 -1.53 10.72
CA LEU A 90 3.86 -2.75 11.27
C LEU A 90 4.99 -2.44 12.25
N GLY A 91 5.70 -1.34 12.04
CA GLY A 91 6.75 -0.90 12.93
C GLY A 91 6.26 -0.60 14.34
N GLY A 92 5.05 -0.04 14.44
CA GLY A 92 4.43 0.20 15.73
C GLY A 92 4.11 -1.09 16.48
N LEU A 93 3.85 -2.17 15.76
CA LEU A 93 3.58 -3.49 16.33
C LEU A 93 4.89 -4.23 16.64
N GLY A 94 5.92 -3.97 15.84
CA GLY A 94 7.17 -4.69 15.92
C GLY A 94 8.30 -3.95 16.61
N ALA A 95 8.01 -2.87 17.30
CA ALA A 95 9.06 -2.03 17.90
C ALA A 95 9.96 -2.80 18.86
N GLY A 96 9.43 -3.85 19.49
CA GLY A 96 10.21 -4.71 20.38
C GLY A 96 10.77 -5.95 19.71
N LEU A 97 10.51 -6.15 18.44
CA LEU A 97 10.90 -7.35 17.73
C LEU A 97 11.98 -7.02 16.71
N LYS A 98 13.22 -7.11 17.15
CA LYS A 98 14.33 -6.98 16.23
C LYS A 98 14.57 -8.34 15.61
N ILE A 99 14.46 -8.39 14.30
CA ILE A 99 14.73 -9.61 13.56
C ILE A 99 16.14 -9.48 13.00
N PRO A 100 17.07 -10.32 13.45
CA PRO A 100 18.44 -10.29 12.94
C PRO A 100 18.47 -10.48 11.44
N GLY A 101 19.19 -9.61 10.75
CA GLY A 101 19.34 -9.71 9.31
C GLY A 101 18.38 -8.86 8.51
N LEU A 102 17.38 -8.23 9.14
CA LEU A 102 16.45 -7.34 8.45
C LEU A 102 16.75 -5.86 8.65
N THR A 103 17.73 -5.55 9.44
CA THR A 103 18.14 -4.17 9.68
C THR A 103 19.40 -3.82 8.93
#